data_f7fbe5e6f6d4c2de9c726d1eb957a2b7
#
_entry.id   f7fbe5e6f6d4c2de9c726d1eb957a2b7
#
_cell.length_a   1.000
_cell.length_b   1.000
_cell.length_c   1.000
_cell.angle_alpha   90.00
_cell.angle_beta   90.00
_cell.angle_gamma   90.00
#
_symmetry.space_group_name_H-M   'P 1'
#
loop_
_entity.id
_entity.type
_entity.pdbx_description
1 polymer ?
#
loop_
_entity_poly.entity_id
_entity_poly.type
_entity_poly.pdbx_seq_one_letter_code
_entity_poly.pdbx_strand_id
1 'polypeptide(L)'
;TETDLLTFFQSDRPLTADVFGLVALQMLGFVPNVDFTDSVAFLEKMAFPIAFNGSLNNLHQLLATRTQSGNTLIDQLVAQDLIPISNDYVFFNGKSLATFDTNQLHREVVYVETPVDTDKDAQLDLVKVTILRPDVDFPVPAMMTASPYQQGTNEPSSDKLTHKMEGDLLVKPAGKISLSRPEIKAPEADLTPINPVTKAQERFAHTDTYTLNDYMLARGVASIYVSGVGTFNSEGFMTSGDYQQVLAYKAVIDWLNGRARAFTSRSRQHTITADWASGKVTTTGLSYLGTMSNALATTGVDGLEMVIAEAGISSWYDYYRENGLLVSPGGYPGEDLDTLTEFTYSRALLAGEYLRHQKDYETYLKELSKAIDRTHGDYN
;
A
#
# COMPACT_ATOMS: atom_id res chain seq x y z
N THR A 1 7.29 -10.65 -46.61
CA THR A 1 7.39 -10.62 -45.15
C THR A 1 7.87 -11.92 -44.51
N GLU A 2 8.71 -12.65 -45.21
CA GLU A 2 9.41 -13.84 -44.68
C GLU A 2 10.86 -13.50 -44.24
N THR A 3 11.15 -12.22 -44.12
CA THR A 3 12.49 -11.71 -43.79
C THR A 3 12.45 -11.16 -42.36
N ASP A 4 13.31 -11.63 -41.48
CA ASP A 4 13.49 -11.03 -40.15
C ASP A 4 14.05 -9.59 -40.28
N LEU A 5 13.91 -8.85 -39.20
CA LEU A 5 14.27 -7.43 -39.17
C LEU A 5 15.76 -7.19 -39.41
N LEU A 6 16.63 -8.06 -38.89
CA LEU A 6 18.06 -7.94 -39.07
C LEU A 6 18.47 -8.16 -40.53
N THR A 7 17.93 -9.21 -41.18
CA THR A 7 18.13 -9.49 -42.60
C THR A 7 17.58 -8.37 -43.47
N PHE A 8 16.45 -7.76 -43.08
CA PHE A 8 15.91 -6.60 -43.77
C PHE A 8 16.87 -5.43 -43.70
N PHE A 9 17.40 -5.07 -42.52
CA PHE A 9 18.35 -3.96 -42.39
C PHE A 9 19.71 -4.22 -43.04
N GLN A 10 20.09 -5.46 -43.26
CA GLN A 10 21.29 -5.84 -43.98
C GLN A 10 21.09 -5.85 -45.52
N SER A 11 19.86 -5.68 -45.96
CA SER A 11 19.53 -5.65 -47.40
C SER A 11 19.47 -4.21 -47.93
N ASP A 12 19.63 -4.08 -49.23
CA ASP A 12 19.49 -2.76 -49.92
C ASP A 12 18.01 -2.34 -50.12
N ARG A 13 17.08 -2.97 -49.39
CA ARG A 13 15.66 -2.65 -49.51
C ARG A 13 15.35 -1.33 -48.83
N PRO A 14 14.62 -0.41 -49.48
CA PRO A 14 14.26 0.85 -48.88
C PRO A 14 13.23 0.63 -47.74
N LEU A 15 13.45 1.33 -46.64
CA LEU A 15 12.46 1.43 -45.57
C LEU A 15 11.37 2.40 -45.99
N THR A 16 10.21 1.89 -46.35
CA THR A 16 9.03 2.70 -46.74
C THR A 16 8.11 2.91 -45.53
N ALA A 17 7.16 3.84 -45.61
CA ALA A 17 6.18 4.09 -44.58
C ALA A 17 5.37 2.82 -44.22
N ASP A 18 4.98 2.04 -45.23
CA ASP A 18 4.24 0.79 -45.02
C ASP A 18 5.04 -0.26 -44.28
N VAL A 19 6.33 -0.44 -44.65
CA VAL A 19 7.22 -1.38 -43.97
C VAL A 19 7.51 -0.93 -42.54
N PHE A 20 7.75 0.37 -42.35
CA PHE A 20 7.94 0.93 -41.04
C PHE A 20 6.69 0.72 -40.16
N GLY A 21 5.51 1.06 -40.65
CA GLY A 21 4.23 0.87 -39.96
C GLY A 21 3.97 -0.59 -39.63
N LEU A 22 4.21 -1.49 -40.57
CA LEU A 22 4.05 -2.94 -40.36
C LEU A 22 4.97 -3.43 -39.23
N VAL A 23 6.24 -3.07 -39.25
CA VAL A 23 7.20 -3.51 -38.22
C VAL A 23 6.86 -2.90 -36.87
N ALA A 24 6.56 -1.60 -36.82
CA ALA A 24 6.20 -0.92 -35.59
C ALA A 24 4.96 -1.57 -34.93
N LEU A 25 3.92 -1.84 -35.71
CA LEU A 25 2.71 -2.49 -35.20
C LEU A 25 2.96 -3.92 -34.73
N GLN A 26 3.78 -4.70 -35.42
CA GLN A 26 4.16 -6.05 -34.98
C GLN A 26 4.98 -6.01 -33.67
N MET A 27 5.89 -5.06 -33.51
CA MET A 27 6.62 -4.84 -32.24
C MET A 27 5.67 -4.46 -31.10
N LEU A 28 4.57 -3.76 -31.41
CA LEU A 28 3.53 -3.43 -30.46
C LEU A 28 2.52 -4.57 -30.21
N GLY A 29 2.70 -5.74 -30.84
CA GLY A 29 1.90 -6.93 -30.62
C GLY A 29 0.68 -7.08 -31.54
N PHE A 30 0.50 -6.18 -32.52
CA PHE A 30 -0.61 -6.28 -33.47
C PHE A 30 -0.28 -7.21 -34.63
N VAL A 31 -1.26 -8.02 -35.05
CA VAL A 31 -1.09 -9.08 -36.05
C VAL A 31 -1.63 -8.63 -37.42
N PRO A 32 -0.80 -8.61 -38.48
CA PRO A 32 -1.24 -8.29 -39.82
C PRO A 32 -2.36 -9.23 -40.30
N ASN A 33 -3.33 -8.69 -41.04
CA ASN A 33 -4.54 -9.36 -41.53
C ASN A 33 -5.49 -9.91 -40.45
N VAL A 34 -5.20 -9.63 -39.16
CA VAL A 34 -6.09 -9.89 -38.03
C VAL A 34 -6.54 -8.55 -37.45
N ASP A 35 -5.59 -7.75 -36.97
CA ASP A 35 -5.86 -6.47 -36.33
C ASP A 35 -5.88 -5.31 -37.35
N PHE A 36 -5.12 -5.41 -38.42
CA PHE A 36 -5.03 -4.40 -39.47
C PHE A 36 -4.66 -4.99 -40.83
N THR A 37 -5.06 -4.29 -41.89
CA THR A 37 -4.68 -4.61 -43.29
C THR A 37 -3.79 -3.55 -43.88
N ASP A 38 -3.97 -2.28 -43.49
CA ASP A 38 -3.15 -1.14 -43.88
C ASP A 38 -2.49 -0.57 -42.61
N SER A 39 -1.17 -0.67 -42.58
CA SER A 39 -0.38 -0.31 -41.39
C SER A 39 -0.35 1.19 -41.15
N VAL A 40 -0.29 1.99 -42.23
CA VAL A 40 -0.23 3.47 -42.14
C VAL A 40 -1.57 4.02 -41.69
N ALA A 41 -2.65 3.58 -42.30
CA ALA A 41 -4.00 3.98 -41.94
C ALA A 41 -4.35 3.54 -40.50
N PHE A 42 -3.85 2.39 -40.05
CA PHE A 42 -4.08 1.91 -38.66
C PHE A 42 -3.32 2.78 -37.65
N LEU A 43 -2.06 3.15 -37.90
CA LEU A 43 -1.30 4.05 -37.02
C LEU A 43 -1.99 5.41 -36.88
N GLU A 44 -2.49 5.96 -38.00
CA GLU A 44 -3.24 7.22 -38.00
C GLU A 44 -4.56 7.11 -37.21
N LYS A 45 -5.32 6.06 -37.48
CA LYS A 45 -6.61 5.80 -36.79
C LYS A 45 -6.45 5.64 -35.27
N MET A 46 -5.40 4.96 -34.84
CA MET A 46 -5.11 4.74 -33.41
C MET A 46 -4.41 5.94 -32.78
N ALA A 47 -4.10 6.98 -33.56
CA ALA A 47 -3.39 8.17 -33.13
C ALA A 47 -2.09 7.85 -32.35
N PHE A 48 -1.37 6.82 -32.77
CA PHE A 48 -0.08 6.50 -32.17
C PHE A 48 0.90 7.67 -32.42
N PRO A 49 1.70 8.05 -31.41
CA PRO A 49 2.62 9.18 -31.52
C PRO A 49 3.89 8.85 -32.33
N ILE A 50 3.77 7.96 -33.30
CA ILE A 50 4.86 7.50 -34.16
C ILE A 50 4.50 7.74 -35.64
N ALA A 51 5.46 8.20 -36.38
CA ALA A 51 5.30 8.45 -37.81
C ALA A 51 6.57 8.05 -38.56
N PHE A 52 6.44 7.73 -39.84
CA PHE A 52 7.60 7.46 -40.66
C PHE A 52 8.40 8.74 -40.91
N ASN A 53 9.37 8.99 -40.06
CA ASN A 53 10.37 10.02 -40.21
C ASN A 53 11.71 9.53 -39.66
N GLY A 54 12.81 9.96 -40.15
CA GLY A 54 14.14 9.48 -39.73
C GLY A 54 14.64 10.06 -38.40
N SER A 55 13.78 10.55 -37.54
CA SER A 55 14.20 11.17 -36.28
C SER A 55 14.38 10.16 -35.14
N LEU A 56 15.40 10.37 -34.33
CA LEU A 56 15.61 9.60 -33.08
C LEU A 56 14.42 9.74 -32.12
N ASN A 57 13.73 10.87 -32.15
CA ASN A 57 12.52 11.10 -31.36
C ASN A 57 11.41 10.09 -31.71
N ASN A 58 11.33 9.66 -32.96
CA ASN A 58 10.35 8.67 -33.37
C ASN A 58 10.62 7.30 -32.75
N LEU A 59 11.87 6.88 -32.61
CA LEU A 59 12.25 5.67 -31.87
C LEU A 59 11.90 5.81 -30.40
N HIS A 60 12.18 6.95 -29.80
CA HIS A 60 11.81 7.23 -28.41
C HIS A 60 10.29 7.12 -28.21
N GLN A 61 9.48 7.67 -29.10
CA GLN A 61 8.02 7.58 -29.06
C GLN A 61 7.54 6.14 -29.24
N LEU A 62 8.12 5.38 -30.15
CA LEU A 62 7.79 3.96 -30.34
C LEU A 62 8.04 3.15 -29.06
N LEU A 63 9.19 3.32 -28.42
CA LEU A 63 9.51 2.64 -27.16
C LEU A 63 8.55 3.02 -26.02
N ALA A 64 8.05 4.25 -26.01
CA ALA A 64 7.09 4.75 -25.03
C ALA A 64 5.62 4.38 -25.34
N THR A 65 5.34 3.86 -26.53
CA THR A 65 3.98 3.51 -26.98
C THR A 65 3.51 2.21 -26.28
N ARG A 66 2.23 2.19 -25.91
CA ARG A 66 1.62 0.98 -25.32
C ARG A 66 1.39 -0.08 -26.40
N THR A 67 1.78 -1.28 -26.07
CA THR A 67 1.52 -2.48 -26.87
C THR A 67 0.06 -2.91 -26.73
N GLN A 68 -0.36 -3.88 -27.50
CA GLN A 68 -1.69 -4.50 -27.43
C GLN A 68 -1.99 -5.06 -26.02
N SER A 69 -0.95 -5.54 -25.31
CA SER A 69 -1.09 -6.04 -23.94
C SER A 69 -1.20 -4.92 -22.86
N GLY A 70 -1.08 -3.66 -23.27
CA GLY A 70 -1.22 -2.49 -22.38
C GLY A 70 0.08 -1.99 -21.73
N ASN A 71 1.15 -2.77 -21.73
CA ASN A 71 2.48 -2.34 -21.29
C ASN A 71 3.15 -1.49 -22.39
N THR A 72 4.11 -0.64 -22.01
CA THR A 72 4.91 0.05 -23.03
C THR A 72 5.85 -0.94 -23.73
N LEU A 73 6.24 -0.63 -24.96
CA LEU A 73 7.17 -1.49 -25.71
C LEU A 73 8.48 -1.69 -24.93
N ILE A 74 9.01 -0.65 -24.30
CA ILE A 74 10.24 -0.78 -23.51
C ILE A 74 10.07 -1.69 -22.29
N ASP A 75 8.93 -1.65 -21.62
CA ASP A 75 8.66 -2.58 -20.51
C ASP A 75 8.54 -4.04 -20.98
N GLN A 76 8.01 -4.25 -22.21
CA GLN A 76 8.01 -5.59 -22.81
C GLN A 76 9.40 -6.08 -23.17
N LEU A 77 10.28 -5.18 -23.63
CA LEU A 77 11.68 -5.54 -23.93
C LEU A 77 12.42 -5.96 -22.65
N VAL A 78 12.15 -5.31 -21.51
CA VAL A 78 12.65 -5.75 -20.20
C VAL A 78 12.09 -7.12 -19.83
N ALA A 79 10.76 -7.31 -19.97
CA ALA A 79 10.10 -8.57 -19.63
C ALA A 79 10.55 -9.76 -20.51
N GLN A 80 11.14 -9.50 -21.67
CA GLN A 80 11.69 -10.50 -22.59
C GLN A 80 13.21 -10.64 -22.47
N ASP A 81 13.81 -10.11 -21.41
CA ASP A 81 15.27 -10.13 -21.16
C ASP A 81 16.10 -9.46 -22.27
N LEU A 82 15.49 -8.64 -23.11
CA LEU A 82 16.18 -7.87 -24.15
C LEU A 82 16.81 -6.59 -23.61
N ILE A 83 16.36 -6.11 -22.48
CA ILE A 83 17.02 -5.12 -21.63
C ILE A 83 17.36 -5.86 -20.33
N PRO A 84 18.65 -5.98 -19.99
CA PRO A 84 19.09 -6.83 -18.88
C PRO A 84 18.62 -6.28 -17.53
N ILE A 85 18.30 -7.19 -16.62
CA ILE A 85 18.13 -6.88 -15.20
C ILE A 85 19.51 -6.45 -14.67
N SER A 86 19.59 -5.24 -14.14
CA SER A 86 20.84 -4.62 -13.68
C SER A 86 20.87 -4.39 -12.17
N ASN A 87 19.72 -4.53 -11.48
CA ASN A 87 19.53 -4.11 -10.09
C ASN A 87 19.99 -2.66 -9.85
N ASP A 88 19.75 -1.81 -10.83
CA ASP A 88 20.04 -0.38 -10.80
C ASP A 88 18.93 0.42 -11.48
N TYR A 89 18.86 1.70 -11.20
CA TYR A 89 17.85 2.58 -11.79
C TYR A 89 18.19 2.93 -13.23
N VAL A 90 17.38 2.44 -14.14
CA VAL A 90 17.41 2.82 -15.55
C VAL A 90 16.14 3.63 -15.84
N PHE A 91 16.33 4.86 -16.28
CA PHE A 91 15.22 5.76 -16.58
C PHE A 91 15.00 5.89 -18.09
N PHE A 92 13.75 5.79 -18.48
CA PHE A 92 13.31 6.10 -19.82
C PHE A 92 12.08 6.99 -19.77
N ASN A 93 12.10 8.12 -20.46
CA ASN A 93 11.01 9.10 -20.49
C ASN A 93 10.52 9.50 -19.08
N GLY A 94 11.45 9.73 -18.15
CA GLY A 94 11.16 10.13 -16.77
C GLY A 94 10.58 9.02 -15.88
N LYS A 95 10.56 7.77 -16.36
CA LYS A 95 10.07 6.60 -15.59
C LYS A 95 11.19 5.61 -15.37
N SER A 96 11.25 5.03 -14.17
CA SER A 96 12.13 3.89 -13.90
C SER A 96 11.63 2.66 -14.64
N LEU A 97 12.54 1.95 -15.27
CA LEU A 97 12.26 0.65 -15.90
C LEU A 97 12.27 -0.46 -14.86
N ALA A 98 11.68 -1.59 -15.22
CA ALA A 98 11.59 -2.78 -14.38
C ALA A 98 12.90 -3.59 -14.43
N THR A 99 13.99 -3.00 -13.99
CA THR A 99 15.36 -3.55 -14.07
C THR A 99 15.86 -4.18 -12.76
N PHE A 100 15.02 -4.27 -11.76
CA PHE A 100 15.34 -4.93 -10.48
C PHE A 100 14.82 -6.37 -10.47
N ASP A 101 15.65 -7.30 -9.95
CA ASP A 101 15.29 -8.71 -9.86
C ASP A 101 14.28 -8.95 -8.73
N THR A 102 13.06 -9.27 -9.09
CA THR A 102 11.99 -9.59 -8.14
C THR A 102 12.03 -11.03 -7.63
N ASN A 103 12.95 -11.87 -8.13
CA ASN A 103 13.19 -13.20 -7.57
C ASN A 103 14.11 -13.14 -6.34
N GLN A 104 14.90 -12.07 -6.22
CA GLN A 104 15.83 -11.85 -5.11
C GLN A 104 15.37 -10.65 -4.29
N LEU A 105 14.49 -10.89 -3.32
CA LEU A 105 13.94 -9.88 -2.44
C LEU A 105 14.22 -10.23 -0.97
N HIS A 106 14.54 -9.21 -0.19
CA HIS A 106 14.46 -9.32 1.26
C HIS A 106 13.01 -9.27 1.71
N ARG A 107 12.63 -10.21 2.58
CA ARG A 107 11.29 -10.32 3.17
C ARG A 107 11.43 -10.24 4.67
N GLU A 108 11.02 -9.12 5.24
CA GLU A 108 11.29 -8.80 6.63
C GLU A 108 9.99 -8.44 7.36
N VAL A 109 9.95 -8.71 8.65
CA VAL A 109 8.90 -8.25 9.56
C VAL A 109 9.57 -7.53 10.73
N VAL A 110 9.14 -6.30 10.96
CA VAL A 110 9.56 -5.49 12.10
C VAL A 110 8.36 -4.96 12.85
N TYR A 111 8.58 -4.47 14.05
CA TYR A 111 7.56 -3.88 14.93
C TYR A 111 8.02 -2.48 15.30
N VAL A 112 7.35 -1.47 14.76
CA VAL A 112 7.68 -0.07 14.98
C VAL A 112 6.95 0.44 16.21
N GLU A 113 7.68 1.06 17.11
CA GLU A 113 7.13 1.69 18.30
C GLU A 113 6.41 2.98 17.92
N THR A 114 5.17 3.07 18.33
CA THR A 114 4.32 4.22 18.07
C THR A 114 4.33 5.18 19.26
N PRO A 115 3.88 6.42 19.10
CA PRO A 115 3.75 7.35 20.23
C PRO A 115 2.41 7.21 20.97
N VAL A 116 1.67 6.12 20.77
CA VAL A 116 0.35 5.91 21.35
C VAL A 116 0.30 4.64 22.19
N ASP A 117 -0.58 4.63 23.18
CA ASP A 117 -0.95 3.52 24.04
C ASP A 117 -2.48 3.46 24.01
N THR A 118 -3.02 2.67 23.07
CA THR A 118 -4.46 2.65 22.78
C THR A 118 -5.24 1.71 23.70
N ASP A 119 -4.58 0.73 24.29
CA ASP A 119 -5.20 -0.20 25.26
C ASP A 119 -4.94 0.19 26.72
N LYS A 120 -4.18 1.28 26.94
CA LYS A 120 -3.89 1.87 28.26
C LYS A 120 -3.19 0.89 29.22
N ASP A 121 -2.29 0.06 28.67
CA ASP A 121 -1.46 -0.86 29.45
C ASP A 121 -0.16 -0.23 29.99
N ALA A 122 0.05 1.04 29.71
CA ALA A 122 1.23 1.85 30.03
C ALA A 122 2.48 1.50 29.21
N GLN A 123 2.32 0.82 28.10
CA GLN A 123 3.37 0.64 27.09
C GLN A 123 2.93 1.29 25.77
N LEU A 124 3.87 1.84 25.02
CA LEU A 124 3.58 2.33 23.68
C LEU A 124 3.33 1.17 22.74
N ASP A 125 2.28 1.25 21.93
CA ASP A 125 1.89 0.19 21.02
C ASP A 125 2.93 -0.02 19.92
N LEU A 126 3.16 -1.27 19.57
CA LEU A 126 3.96 -1.65 18.41
C LEU A 126 3.06 -1.96 17.22
N VAL A 127 3.34 -1.36 16.08
CA VAL A 127 2.71 -1.74 14.82
C VAL A 127 3.60 -2.65 14.01
N LYS A 128 3.00 -3.72 13.49
CA LYS A 128 3.68 -4.68 12.63
C LYS A 128 3.86 -4.10 11.24
N VAL A 129 5.07 -4.19 10.74
CA VAL A 129 5.45 -3.75 9.39
C VAL A 129 6.03 -4.93 8.63
N THR A 130 5.40 -5.25 7.51
CA THR A 130 5.89 -6.27 6.56
C THR A 130 6.57 -5.57 5.40
N ILE A 131 7.78 -5.97 5.08
CA ILE A 131 8.65 -5.31 4.11
C ILE A 131 9.08 -6.30 3.05
N LEU A 132 8.89 -5.91 1.79
CA LEU A 132 9.55 -6.51 0.65
C LEU A 132 10.44 -5.45 0.03
N ARG A 133 11.71 -5.77 -0.18
CA ARG A 133 12.63 -4.81 -0.79
C ARG A 133 13.62 -5.49 -1.72
N PRO A 134 14.09 -4.80 -2.76
CA PRO A 134 15.15 -5.31 -3.63
C PRO A 134 16.41 -5.66 -2.83
N ASP A 135 17.10 -6.70 -3.27
CA ASP A 135 18.42 -7.06 -2.73
C ASP A 135 19.50 -6.22 -3.42
N VAL A 136 19.73 -5.05 -2.86
CA VAL A 136 20.75 -4.09 -3.34
C VAL A 136 21.50 -3.49 -2.16
N ASP A 137 22.67 -2.92 -2.43
CA ASP A 137 23.59 -2.36 -1.45
C ASP A 137 23.48 -0.84 -1.26
N PHE A 138 22.51 -0.21 -1.90
CA PHE A 138 22.22 1.21 -1.79
C PHE A 138 20.79 1.47 -1.26
N PRO A 139 20.53 2.64 -0.65
CA PRO A 139 19.22 2.95 -0.09
C PRO A 139 18.15 3.13 -1.18
N VAL A 140 16.99 2.50 -0.97
CA VAL A 140 15.84 2.56 -1.88
C VAL A 140 14.67 3.33 -1.28
N PRO A 141 13.84 3.99 -2.09
CA PRO A 141 12.59 4.59 -1.63
C PRO A 141 11.56 3.53 -1.27
N ALA A 142 10.57 3.90 -0.49
CA ALA A 142 9.53 3.00 -0.04
C ALA A 142 8.14 3.45 -0.50
N MET A 143 7.28 2.49 -0.85
CA MET A 143 5.85 2.68 -1.00
C MET A 143 5.13 1.97 0.14
N MET A 144 4.40 2.73 0.93
CA MET A 144 3.74 2.29 2.15
C MET A 144 2.23 2.22 1.97
N THR A 145 1.66 1.09 2.34
CA THR A 145 0.22 0.89 2.47
C THR A 145 -0.12 0.74 3.95
N ALA A 146 -0.87 1.70 4.48
CA ALA A 146 -1.34 1.73 5.86
C ALA A 146 -2.75 1.15 5.95
N SER A 147 -2.92 0.01 6.59
CA SER A 147 -4.18 -0.73 6.54
C SER A 147 -4.50 -1.50 7.81
N PRO A 148 -5.75 -1.45 8.28
CA PRO A 148 -6.23 -2.41 9.26
C PRO A 148 -6.55 -3.79 8.64
N TYR A 149 -6.53 -3.90 7.31
CA TYR A 149 -6.97 -5.09 6.56
C TYR A 149 -5.83 -5.89 5.96
N GLN A 150 -4.59 -5.61 6.29
CA GLN A 150 -3.43 -6.08 5.56
C GLN A 150 -3.41 -7.59 5.28
N GLN A 151 -4.04 -8.37 6.08
CA GLN A 151 -4.12 -9.82 5.89
C GLN A 151 -5.47 -10.28 5.37
N GLY A 152 -6.11 -9.41 4.61
CA GLY A 152 -7.45 -9.60 4.11
C GLY A 152 -8.51 -9.40 5.21
N THR A 153 -9.73 -9.41 4.88
CA THR A 153 -10.86 -9.35 5.79
C THR A 153 -11.31 -10.74 6.16
N ASN A 154 -11.84 -10.95 7.37
CA ASN A 154 -12.48 -12.22 7.67
C ASN A 154 -13.72 -12.38 6.81
N GLU A 155 -13.81 -13.48 6.14
CA GLU A 155 -15.04 -13.95 5.55
C GLU A 155 -15.87 -14.69 6.62
N PRO A 156 -17.12 -14.42 6.70
CA PRO A 156 -17.81 -13.15 6.54
C PRO A 156 -17.84 -12.41 7.87
N SER A 157 -17.95 -11.10 7.86
CA SER A 157 -18.60 -10.43 8.96
C SER A 157 -19.98 -11.09 9.04
N SER A 158 -20.05 -12.17 9.78
CA SER A 158 -21.26 -12.96 9.75
C SER A 158 -22.29 -12.23 10.55
N ASP A 159 -23.54 -12.31 10.12
CA ASP A 159 -24.73 -11.99 10.91
C ASP A 159 -24.69 -12.55 12.34
N LYS A 160 -23.70 -13.36 12.65
CA LYS A 160 -23.43 -13.93 13.97
C LYS A 160 -22.53 -13.07 14.86
N LEU A 161 -21.78 -12.11 14.28
CA LEU A 161 -20.90 -11.20 15.00
C LEU A 161 -21.49 -9.80 15.12
N THR A 162 -22.51 -9.45 14.30
CA THR A 162 -23.27 -8.22 14.47
C THR A 162 -24.12 -8.36 15.74
N HIS A 163 -23.96 -7.40 16.65
CA HIS A 163 -24.73 -7.43 17.88
C HIS A 163 -26.20 -7.12 17.58
N LYS A 164 -27.09 -7.84 18.22
CA LYS A 164 -28.51 -7.53 18.14
C LYS A 164 -28.77 -6.24 18.91
N MET A 165 -29.26 -5.24 18.23
CA MET A 165 -29.78 -4.01 18.81
C MET A 165 -31.14 -4.31 19.49
N GLU A 166 -31.14 -5.03 20.59
CA GLU A 166 -32.35 -5.34 21.39
C GLU A 166 -32.58 -4.34 22.53
N GLY A 167 -31.98 -3.16 22.47
CA GLY A 167 -32.10 -2.13 23.48
C GLY A 167 -32.76 -0.84 22.96
N ASP A 168 -33.30 -0.05 23.89
CA ASP A 168 -33.74 1.30 23.57
C ASP A 168 -32.56 2.14 23.11
N LEU A 169 -32.70 2.82 21.97
CA LEU A 169 -31.71 3.76 21.49
C LEU A 169 -31.56 4.91 22.50
N LEU A 170 -30.38 5.02 23.08
CA LEU A 170 -30.05 6.14 23.93
C LEU A 170 -29.87 7.39 23.06
N VAL A 171 -30.80 8.32 23.20
CA VAL A 171 -30.70 9.62 22.53
C VAL A 171 -29.67 10.46 23.30
N LYS A 172 -28.58 10.82 22.66
CA LYS A 172 -27.63 11.76 23.22
C LYS A 172 -28.33 13.09 23.50
N PRO A 173 -28.30 13.62 24.74
CA PRO A 173 -28.91 14.91 25.03
C PRO A 173 -28.25 16.00 24.20
N ALA A 174 -29.02 16.99 23.76
CA ALA A 174 -28.53 18.14 23.02
C ALA A 174 -27.40 18.81 23.82
N GLY A 175 -26.22 18.85 23.26
CA GLY A 175 -25.03 19.43 23.87
C GLY A 175 -24.27 20.30 22.86
N LYS A 176 -23.38 21.14 23.35
CA LYS A 176 -22.47 21.88 22.48
C LYS A 176 -21.44 20.89 21.93
N ILE A 177 -21.27 20.86 20.62
CA ILE A 177 -20.13 20.19 19.99
C ILE A 177 -18.90 21.00 20.32
N SER A 178 -17.95 20.41 21.04
CA SER A 178 -16.64 21.01 21.20
C SER A 178 -15.84 20.76 19.93
N LEU A 179 -15.41 21.84 19.29
CA LEU A 179 -14.47 21.79 18.17
C LEU A 179 -13.01 21.73 18.64
N SER A 180 -12.78 21.77 19.96
CA SER A 180 -11.44 21.58 20.51
C SER A 180 -11.02 20.14 20.32
N ARG A 181 -10.06 19.90 19.42
CA ARG A 181 -9.38 18.63 19.35
C ARG A 181 -8.54 18.47 20.62
N PRO A 182 -8.62 17.36 21.35
CA PRO A 182 -7.63 17.10 22.37
C PRO A 182 -6.26 17.08 21.70
N GLU A 183 -5.36 17.91 22.18
CA GLU A 183 -3.97 17.87 21.71
C GLU A 183 -3.34 16.58 22.25
N ILE A 184 -3.20 15.57 21.41
CA ILE A 184 -2.45 14.37 21.78
C ILE A 184 -0.97 14.78 21.72
N LYS A 185 -0.41 15.03 22.88
CA LYS A 185 1.04 15.21 23.00
C LYS A 185 1.69 13.85 22.87
N ALA A 186 2.18 13.57 21.67
CA ALA A 186 3.02 12.40 21.48
C ALA A 186 4.28 12.54 22.36
N PRO A 187 4.67 11.52 23.11
CA PRO A 187 5.95 11.52 23.81
C PRO A 187 7.10 11.61 22.79
N GLU A 188 8.23 12.15 23.21
CA GLU A 188 9.44 12.06 22.41
C GLU A 188 9.83 10.58 22.22
N ALA A 189 10.23 10.22 20.99
CA ALA A 189 10.64 8.87 20.71
C ALA A 189 11.92 8.54 21.48
N ASP A 190 11.93 7.43 22.21
CA ASP A 190 13.14 6.86 22.78
C ASP A 190 13.92 6.10 21.70
N LEU A 191 15.02 6.67 21.25
CA LEU A 191 15.89 6.07 20.23
C LEU A 191 17.02 5.22 20.81
N THR A 192 17.01 4.94 22.11
CA THR A 192 18.05 4.13 22.76
C THR A 192 18.07 2.72 22.18
N PRO A 193 19.19 2.28 21.58
CA PRO A 193 19.29 0.93 21.02
C PRO A 193 19.27 -0.14 22.13
N ILE A 194 18.58 -1.24 21.87
CA ILE A 194 18.54 -2.42 22.72
C ILE A 194 19.05 -3.60 21.88
N ASN A 195 20.24 -4.11 22.19
CA ASN A 195 20.87 -5.20 21.46
C ASN A 195 20.69 -5.05 19.92
N PRO A 196 21.22 -3.99 19.31
CA PRO A 196 20.92 -3.64 17.94
C PRO A 196 21.36 -4.75 16.98
N VAL A 197 20.54 -5.00 15.99
CA VAL A 197 20.81 -5.97 14.92
C VAL A 197 20.62 -5.30 13.55
N THR A 198 21.31 -5.82 12.54
CA THR A 198 21.30 -5.29 11.17
C THR A 198 20.34 -6.03 10.24
N LYS A 199 19.84 -7.19 10.69
CA LYS A 199 18.91 -7.99 9.88
C LYS A 199 17.69 -8.36 10.70
N ALA A 200 16.51 -8.14 10.14
CA ALA A 200 15.27 -8.68 10.66
C ALA A 200 15.13 -10.15 10.30
N GLN A 201 14.25 -10.85 11.01
CA GLN A 201 13.93 -12.22 10.67
C GLN A 201 13.21 -12.27 9.33
N GLU A 202 13.76 -13.00 8.37
CA GLU A 202 13.08 -13.27 7.11
C GLU A 202 11.81 -14.08 7.37
N ARG A 203 10.70 -13.58 6.86
CA ARG A 203 9.43 -14.28 6.88
C ARG A 203 8.83 -14.23 5.50
N PHE A 204 8.13 -15.30 5.13
CA PHE A 204 7.38 -15.34 3.91
C PHE A 204 6.33 -14.24 3.96
N ALA A 205 6.50 -13.23 3.11
CA ALA A 205 5.48 -12.23 2.90
C ALA A 205 4.45 -12.80 1.94
N HIS A 206 3.21 -12.52 2.21
CA HIS A 206 2.08 -12.94 1.42
C HIS A 206 2.23 -12.49 -0.04
N THR A 207 2.07 -13.40 -0.96
CA THR A 207 2.13 -13.16 -2.40
C THR A 207 0.81 -13.59 -3.01
N ASP A 208 -0.17 -12.69 -3.02
CA ASP A 208 -1.41 -13.00 -3.72
C ASP A 208 -1.33 -12.62 -5.20
N THR A 209 -2.22 -11.81 -5.63
CA THR A 209 -2.26 -11.31 -7.00
C THR A 209 -1.24 -10.19 -7.21
N TYR A 210 -0.75 -10.08 -8.44
CA TYR A 210 0.10 -8.97 -8.86
C TYR A 210 -0.57 -7.62 -8.56
N THR A 211 0.12 -6.78 -7.83
CA THR A 211 -0.37 -5.49 -7.33
C THR A 211 0.52 -4.35 -7.79
N LEU A 212 0.11 -3.11 -7.49
CA LEU A 212 0.97 -1.94 -7.68
C LEU A 212 2.31 -2.08 -6.94
N ASN A 213 2.32 -2.78 -5.81
CA ASN A 213 3.54 -3.01 -5.04
C ASN A 213 4.55 -3.86 -5.81
N ASP A 214 4.10 -4.92 -6.48
CA ASP A 214 4.97 -5.77 -7.31
C ASP A 214 5.51 -4.99 -8.51
N TYR A 215 4.66 -4.16 -9.12
CA TYR A 215 5.07 -3.26 -10.17
C TYR A 215 6.18 -2.29 -9.72
N MET A 216 6.10 -1.79 -8.50
CA MET A 216 7.07 -0.86 -7.93
C MET A 216 8.35 -1.56 -7.48
N LEU A 217 8.26 -2.78 -6.95
CA LEU A 217 9.43 -3.60 -6.59
C LEU A 217 10.38 -3.82 -7.76
N ALA A 218 9.85 -4.18 -8.93
CA ALA A 218 10.63 -4.33 -10.15
C ALA A 218 11.33 -3.02 -10.59
N ARG A 219 10.94 -1.88 -10.03
CA ARG A 219 11.49 -0.54 -10.31
C ARG A 219 12.34 0.03 -9.18
N GLY A 220 12.75 -0.83 -8.25
CA GLY A 220 13.64 -0.45 -7.16
C GLY A 220 12.97 0.25 -5.98
N VAL A 221 11.66 0.10 -5.81
CA VAL A 221 10.93 0.69 -4.69
C VAL A 221 10.54 -0.40 -3.71
N ALA A 222 10.92 -0.25 -2.44
CA ALA A 222 10.49 -1.17 -1.39
C ALA A 222 8.97 -1.09 -1.16
N SER A 223 8.35 -2.22 -0.96
CA SER A 223 6.93 -2.33 -0.63
C SER A 223 6.76 -2.56 0.87
N ILE A 224 6.01 -1.70 1.52
CA ILE A 224 5.79 -1.71 2.97
C ILE A 224 4.31 -1.80 3.26
N TYR A 225 3.94 -2.80 4.03
CA TYR A 225 2.60 -2.97 4.56
C TYR A 225 2.59 -2.76 6.07
N VAL A 226 1.78 -1.83 6.53
CA VAL A 226 1.64 -1.53 7.95
C VAL A 226 0.28 -2.01 8.44
N SER A 227 0.29 -2.91 9.39
CA SER A 227 -0.92 -3.29 10.12
C SER A 227 -1.21 -2.23 11.18
N GLY A 228 -2.40 -1.64 11.15
CA GLY A 228 -2.81 -0.62 12.12
C GLY A 228 -2.80 -1.14 13.57
N VAL A 229 -2.82 -0.24 14.53
CA VAL A 229 -2.95 -0.60 15.96
C VAL A 229 -4.14 -1.52 16.17
N GLY A 230 -3.97 -2.52 17.01
CA GLY A 230 -5.01 -3.50 17.33
C GLY A 230 -5.33 -4.51 16.22
N THR A 231 -4.60 -4.48 15.09
CA THR A 231 -4.84 -5.39 13.98
C THR A 231 -3.64 -6.29 13.73
N PHE A 232 -3.88 -7.46 13.26
CA PHE A 232 -2.93 -8.46 12.78
C PHE A 232 -1.52 -8.44 13.42
N ASN A 233 -1.43 -8.82 14.68
CA ASN A 233 -0.20 -8.85 15.50
C ASN A 233 0.44 -7.48 15.80
N SER A 234 -0.20 -6.37 15.45
CA SER A 234 0.08 -5.09 16.08
C SER A 234 -0.49 -5.07 17.49
N GLU A 235 0.10 -4.29 18.37
CA GLU A 235 -0.39 -4.09 19.75
C GLU A 235 -1.50 -3.04 19.79
N GLY A 236 -2.14 -2.89 20.95
CA GLY A 236 -3.18 -1.91 21.20
C GLY A 236 -4.54 -2.27 20.63
N PHE A 237 -5.41 -1.27 20.53
CA PHE A 237 -6.77 -1.39 20.01
C PHE A 237 -6.98 -0.58 18.76
N MET A 238 -7.74 -1.16 17.82
CA MET A 238 -8.17 -0.48 16.62
C MET A 238 -9.11 0.68 16.97
N THR A 239 -8.76 1.89 16.54
CA THR A 239 -9.50 3.11 16.85
C THR A 239 -10.26 3.67 15.64
N SER A 240 -10.46 2.85 14.61
CA SER A 240 -11.29 3.16 13.42
C SER A 240 -10.96 4.49 12.73
N GLY A 241 -9.68 4.73 12.47
CA GLY A 241 -9.22 5.85 11.64
C GLY A 241 -9.13 7.19 12.36
N ASP A 242 -9.03 7.16 13.67
CA ASP A 242 -8.79 8.35 14.47
C ASP A 242 -7.33 8.85 14.38
N TYR A 243 -7.04 9.94 15.10
CA TYR A 243 -5.71 10.54 15.07
C TYR A 243 -4.63 9.65 15.68
N GLN A 244 -4.95 8.77 16.63
CA GLN A 244 -4.00 7.82 17.22
C GLN A 244 -3.51 6.83 16.16
N GLN A 245 -4.41 6.37 15.33
CA GLN A 245 -4.06 5.49 14.22
C GLN A 245 -3.17 6.19 13.19
N VAL A 246 -3.44 7.46 12.90
CA VAL A 246 -2.60 8.28 12.02
C VAL A 246 -1.19 8.45 12.60
N LEU A 247 -1.08 8.71 13.91
CA LEU A 247 0.22 8.80 14.59
C LEU A 247 0.99 7.48 14.55
N ALA A 248 0.31 6.36 14.66
CA ALA A 248 0.92 5.04 14.57
C ALA A 248 1.51 4.78 13.17
N TYR A 249 0.79 5.13 12.13
CA TYR A 249 1.33 5.04 10.75
C TYR A 249 2.45 6.04 10.49
N LYS A 250 2.34 7.25 11.05
CA LYS A 250 3.40 8.27 10.98
C LYS A 250 4.71 7.74 11.57
N ALA A 251 4.65 7.01 12.68
CA ALA A 251 5.84 6.43 13.31
C ALA A 251 6.64 5.52 12.39
N VAL A 252 5.98 4.85 11.44
CA VAL A 252 6.68 4.03 10.43
C VAL A 252 7.49 4.90 9.47
N ILE A 253 6.94 6.03 9.03
CA ILE A 253 7.69 7.00 8.21
C ILE A 253 8.86 7.58 9.02
N ASP A 254 8.63 7.87 10.29
CA ASP A 254 9.69 8.34 11.18
C ASP A 254 10.79 7.29 11.38
N TRP A 255 10.44 6.00 11.50
CA TRP A 255 11.42 4.92 11.59
C TRP A 255 12.26 4.79 10.30
N LEU A 256 11.64 4.89 9.13
CA LEU A 256 12.34 4.87 7.84
C LEU A 256 13.31 6.05 7.68
N ASN A 257 13.18 7.06 8.54
CA ASN A 257 14.02 8.26 8.61
C ASN A 257 14.85 8.36 9.90
N GLY A 258 14.96 7.29 10.67
CA GLY A 258 15.77 7.24 11.89
C GLY A 258 15.21 8.02 13.09
N ARG A 259 13.92 8.40 13.07
CA ARG A 259 13.25 9.20 14.09
C ARG A 259 12.31 8.41 15.01
N ALA A 260 12.19 7.10 14.78
CA ALA A 260 11.45 6.20 15.67
C ALA A 260 12.23 4.90 15.87
N ARG A 261 11.89 4.16 16.90
CA ARG A 261 12.50 2.88 17.24
C ARG A 261 11.67 1.74 16.67
N ALA A 262 12.35 0.69 16.22
CA ALA A 262 11.68 -0.55 15.84
C ALA A 262 12.42 -1.77 16.40
N PHE A 263 11.70 -2.86 16.49
CA PHE A 263 12.17 -4.13 17.03
C PHE A 263 11.96 -5.27 16.05
N THR A 264 12.77 -6.32 16.17
CA THR A 264 12.60 -7.53 15.37
C THR A 264 11.45 -8.42 15.85
N SER A 265 10.91 -8.15 17.04
CA SER A 265 9.77 -8.87 17.63
C SER A 265 9.05 -8.02 18.68
N ARG A 266 7.82 -8.41 19.01
CA ARG A 266 7.04 -7.80 20.09
C ARG A 266 7.68 -7.92 21.48
N SER A 267 8.67 -8.79 21.65
CA SER A 267 9.38 -8.92 22.93
C SER A 267 10.35 -7.76 23.21
N ARG A 268 10.53 -6.84 22.28
CA ARG A 268 11.38 -5.64 22.38
C ARG A 268 12.85 -5.92 22.77
N GLN A 269 13.35 -7.12 22.45
CA GLN A 269 14.70 -7.53 22.86
C GLN A 269 15.80 -7.01 21.95
N HIS A 270 15.48 -6.77 20.67
CA HIS A 270 16.44 -6.36 19.65
C HIS A 270 15.89 -5.22 18.81
N THR A 271 16.58 -4.10 18.82
CA THR A 271 16.26 -2.97 17.93
C THR A 271 16.86 -3.14 16.56
N ILE A 272 16.20 -2.54 15.55
CA ILE A 272 16.65 -2.54 14.16
C ILE A 272 16.42 -1.17 13.54
N THR A 273 17.39 -0.73 12.72
CA THR A 273 17.30 0.49 11.90
C THR A 273 16.93 0.15 10.46
N ALA A 274 16.45 1.14 9.73
CA ALA A 274 16.10 1.00 8.31
C ALA A 274 17.23 1.54 7.41
N ASP A 275 18.46 1.08 7.59
CA ASP A 275 19.62 1.59 6.86
C ASP A 275 19.52 1.42 5.33
N TRP A 276 18.67 0.50 4.90
CA TRP A 276 18.34 0.26 3.49
C TRP A 276 17.37 1.29 2.90
N ALA A 277 16.71 2.10 3.73
CA ALA A 277 15.72 3.09 3.28
C ALA A 277 16.38 4.42 2.92
N SER A 278 15.97 5.00 1.81
CA SER A 278 16.42 6.34 1.41
C SER A 278 15.74 7.48 2.20
N GLY A 279 14.80 7.16 3.07
CA GLY A 279 13.95 8.11 3.78
C GLY A 279 12.80 8.67 2.96
N LYS A 280 12.75 8.43 1.65
CA LYS A 280 11.68 8.89 0.77
C LYS A 280 10.55 7.89 0.75
N VAL A 281 9.35 8.31 1.15
CA VAL A 281 8.17 7.47 1.29
C VAL A 281 7.03 7.99 0.42
N THR A 282 6.40 7.09 -0.30
CA THR A 282 5.10 7.31 -0.96
C THR A 282 4.05 6.51 -0.21
N THR A 283 2.89 7.09 0.08
CA THR A 283 1.76 6.32 0.60
C THR A 283 0.74 6.05 -0.49
N THR A 284 0.12 4.87 -0.43
CA THR A 284 -0.92 4.47 -1.39
C THR A 284 -2.05 3.74 -0.70
N GLY A 285 -3.24 3.82 -1.26
CA GLY A 285 -4.38 3.05 -0.80
C GLY A 285 -5.71 3.44 -1.41
N LEU A 286 -6.61 2.47 -1.42
CA LEU A 286 -7.99 2.60 -1.85
C LEU A 286 -8.91 2.66 -0.62
N SER A 287 -9.93 3.52 -0.63
CA SER A 287 -10.96 3.61 0.41
C SER A 287 -10.37 3.99 1.77
N TYR A 288 -10.49 3.15 2.78
CA TYR A 288 -9.91 3.39 4.11
C TYR A 288 -8.38 3.63 4.05
N LEU A 289 -7.67 2.89 3.22
CA LEU A 289 -6.23 3.05 3.04
C LEU A 289 -5.89 4.38 2.36
N GLY A 290 -6.75 4.83 1.44
CA GLY A 290 -6.68 6.15 0.82
C GLY A 290 -6.96 7.25 1.85
N THR A 291 -7.91 7.04 2.75
CA THR A 291 -8.18 7.93 3.88
C THR A 291 -6.96 8.11 4.77
N MET A 292 -6.29 7.00 5.12
CA MET A 292 -5.07 7.05 5.94
C MET A 292 -3.91 7.72 5.21
N SER A 293 -3.79 7.52 3.90
CA SER A 293 -2.80 8.21 3.08
C SER A 293 -3.00 9.72 3.09
N ASN A 294 -4.24 10.20 2.95
CA ASN A 294 -4.58 11.63 3.06
C ASN A 294 -4.32 12.16 4.48
N ALA A 295 -4.72 11.40 5.49
CA ALA A 295 -4.52 11.79 6.89
C ALA A 295 -3.03 11.94 7.25
N LEU A 296 -2.17 11.04 6.74
CA LEU A 296 -0.71 11.14 6.90
C LEU A 296 -0.16 12.43 6.29
N ALA A 297 -0.66 12.86 5.12
CA ALA A 297 -0.25 14.12 4.51
C ALA A 297 -0.54 15.32 5.42
N THR A 298 -1.62 15.27 6.20
CA THR A 298 -1.96 16.38 7.13
C THR A 298 -1.01 16.52 8.31
N THR A 299 -0.19 15.50 8.58
CA THR A 299 0.77 15.54 9.69
C THR A 299 2.02 16.35 9.35
N GLY A 300 2.29 16.61 8.08
CA GLY A 300 3.51 17.27 7.64
C GLY A 300 4.78 16.47 7.95
N VAL A 301 4.67 15.14 8.06
CA VAL A 301 5.83 14.30 8.39
C VAL A 301 6.91 14.38 7.32
N ASP A 302 8.13 14.67 7.74
CA ASP A 302 9.29 14.69 6.85
C ASP A 302 9.55 13.30 6.25
N GLY A 303 9.89 13.25 4.96
CA GLY A 303 10.10 12.02 4.21
C GLY A 303 8.87 11.50 3.49
N LEU A 304 7.67 12.03 3.76
CA LEU A 304 6.50 11.75 2.93
C LEU A 304 6.54 12.62 1.67
N GLU A 305 6.93 12.03 0.55
CA GLU A 305 7.15 12.73 -0.72
C GLU A 305 5.92 12.72 -1.64
N MET A 306 5.09 11.67 -1.54
CA MET A 306 3.95 11.48 -2.43
C MET A 306 2.81 10.76 -1.72
N VAL A 307 1.59 11.09 -2.11
CA VAL A 307 0.36 10.42 -1.69
C VAL A 307 -0.42 9.98 -2.93
N ILE A 308 -0.76 8.70 -2.99
CA ILE A 308 -1.63 8.11 -4.01
C ILE A 308 -2.87 7.61 -3.29
N ALA A 309 -3.85 8.49 -3.11
CA ALA A 309 -5.09 8.16 -2.41
C ALA A 309 -6.25 7.99 -3.39
N GLU A 310 -6.86 6.82 -3.38
CA GLU A 310 -8.05 6.53 -4.17
C GLU A 310 -9.28 6.44 -3.27
N ALA A 311 -10.37 7.11 -3.66
CA ALA A 311 -11.66 7.09 -2.96
C ALA A 311 -11.52 7.28 -1.43
N GLY A 312 -10.57 8.13 -1.00
CA GLY A 312 -10.31 8.41 0.40
C GLY A 312 -11.39 9.30 1.02
N ILE A 313 -11.78 9.01 2.25
CA ILE A 313 -12.69 9.83 3.04
C ILE A 313 -11.98 11.11 3.46
N SER A 314 -12.54 12.27 3.18
CA SER A 314 -12.02 13.57 3.60
C SER A 314 -12.68 14.08 4.89
N SER A 315 -13.87 13.61 5.19
CA SER A 315 -14.64 13.95 6.38
C SER A 315 -15.46 12.74 6.81
N TRP A 316 -15.14 12.20 7.99
CA TRP A 316 -15.91 11.11 8.57
C TRP A 316 -17.35 11.48 8.85
N TYR A 317 -17.60 12.76 9.23
CA TYR A 317 -18.95 13.25 9.45
C TYR A 317 -19.77 13.21 8.17
N ASP A 318 -19.25 13.74 7.06
CA ASP A 318 -19.98 13.76 5.79
C ASP A 318 -20.20 12.35 5.25
N TYR A 319 -19.20 11.46 5.44
CA TYR A 319 -19.31 10.06 5.01
C TYR A 319 -20.42 9.30 5.74
N TYR A 320 -20.53 9.47 7.07
CA TYR A 320 -21.50 8.71 7.87
C TYR A 320 -22.80 9.45 8.14
N ARG A 321 -22.85 10.77 7.98
CA ARG A 321 -23.97 11.61 8.43
C ARG A 321 -24.64 12.44 7.34
N GLU A 322 -24.07 12.62 6.18
CA GLU A 322 -24.64 13.26 4.99
C GLU A 322 -25.65 14.38 5.29
N ASN A 323 -25.24 15.45 5.95
CA ASN A 323 -26.12 16.55 6.40
C ASN A 323 -27.25 16.14 7.37
N GLY A 324 -26.98 15.14 8.22
CA GLY A 324 -27.94 14.66 9.23
C GLY A 324 -28.71 13.40 8.81
N LEU A 325 -28.49 12.90 7.62
CA LEU A 325 -28.89 11.56 7.23
C LEU A 325 -27.85 10.55 7.73
N LEU A 326 -28.31 9.38 8.14
CA LEU A 326 -27.43 8.29 8.51
C LEU A 326 -27.25 7.36 7.32
N VAL A 327 -26.03 7.07 6.96
CA VAL A 327 -25.74 6.01 6.01
C VAL A 327 -26.02 4.68 6.68
N SER A 328 -26.90 3.90 6.08
CA SER A 328 -27.28 2.57 6.56
C SER A 328 -27.44 1.66 5.36
N PRO A 329 -26.40 0.90 4.98
CA PRO A 329 -26.45 0.10 3.77
C PRO A 329 -27.39 -1.11 3.85
N GLY A 330 -27.85 -1.53 4.99
CA GLY A 330 -28.68 -2.71 5.03
C GLY A 330 -29.53 -2.97 6.28
N GLY A 331 -29.21 -2.44 7.42
CA GLY A 331 -29.81 -2.85 8.68
C GLY A 331 -30.35 -1.71 9.52
N TYR A 332 -29.47 -1.06 10.26
CA TYR A 332 -29.84 0.00 11.20
C TYR A 332 -28.92 1.23 11.03
N PRO A 333 -29.34 2.38 11.51
CA PRO A 333 -28.52 3.59 11.41
C PRO A 333 -27.15 3.44 12.11
N GLY A 334 -26.08 3.64 11.36
CA GLY A 334 -24.70 3.49 11.88
C GLY A 334 -24.09 2.10 11.74
N GLU A 335 -24.79 1.15 11.13
CA GLU A 335 -24.33 -0.22 10.88
C GLU A 335 -22.94 -0.30 10.23
N ASP A 336 -22.64 0.61 9.32
CA ASP A 336 -21.38 0.67 8.63
C ASP A 336 -20.18 0.75 9.59
N LEU A 337 -20.29 1.57 10.63
CA LEU A 337 -19.22 1.74 11.60
C LEU A 337 -19.07 0.51 12.49
N ASP A 338 -20.18 -0.05 12.95
CA ASP A 338 -20.17 -1.28 13.74
C ASP A 338 -19.60 -2.45 12.94
N THR A 339 -20.07 -2.62 11.70
CA THR A 339 -19.57 -3.64 10.79
C THR A 339 -18.08 -3.48 10.53
N LEU A 340 -17.59 -2.25 10.27
CA LEU A 340 -16.19 -1.98 10.08
C LEU A 340 -15.38 -2.32 11.33
N THR A 341 -15.87 -1.97 12.51
CA THR A 341 -15.23 -2.23 13.78
C THR A 341 -15.13 -3.73 14.04
N GLU A 342 -16.23 -4.45 13.92
CA GLU A 342 -16.23 -5.91 14.07
C GLU A 342 -15.32 -6.61 13.05
N PHE A 343 -15.32 -6.12 11.85
CA PHE A 343 -14.52 -6.65 10.76
C PHE A 343 -13.01 -6.55 11.02
N THR A 344 -12.58 -5.49 11.63
CA THR A 344 -11.18 -5.27 12.00
C THR A 344 -10.80 -5.99 13.29
N TYR A 345 -11.68 -5.99 14.29
CA TYR A 345 -11.46 -6.69 15.56
C TYR A 345 -11.55 -8.21 15.43
N SER A 346 -12.49 -8.72 14.65
CA SER A 346 -12.65 -10.17 14.48
C SER A 346 -11.42 -10.82 13.84
N ARG A 347 -10.61 -10.04 13.13
CA ARG A 347 -9.32 -10.53 12.64
C ARG A 347 -8.25 -10.65 13.71
N ALA A 348 -8.19 -9.72 14.64
CA ALA A 348 -7.37 -9.88 15.83
C ALA A 348 -7.78 -11.15 16.60
N LEU A 349 -9.08 -11.45 16.62
CA LEU A 349 -9.65 -12.67 17.21
C LEU A 349 -9.21 -13.95 16.50
N LEU A 350 -9.19 -13.97 15.16
CA LEU A 350 -8.95 -15.20 14.40
C LEU A 350 -7.46 -15.47 14.15
N ALA A 351 -6.62 -14.46 14.12
CA ALA A 351 -5.23 -14.56 13.66
C ALA A 351 -4.20 -14.84 14.76
N GLY A 352 -4.49 -15.69 15.70
CA GLY A 352 -3.49 -16.18 16.64
C GLY A 352 -3.59 -15.61 18.07
N GLU A 353 -4.19 -14.45 18.31
CA GLU A 353 -4.52 -14.00 19.66
C GLU A 353 -5.61 -14.90 20.25
N TYR A 354 -6.63 -15.23 19.44
CA TYR A 354 -7.60 -16.27 19.79
C TYR A 354 -6.94 -17.61 20.13
N LEU A 355 -5.93 -18.02 19.38
CA LEU A 355 -5.19 -19.26 19.64
C LEU A 355 -4.35 -19.18 20.93
N ARG A 356 -3.90 -18.01 21.33
CA ARG A 356 -3.18 -17.82 22.61
C ARG A 356 -4.12 -17.81 23.81
N HIS A 357 -5.34 -17.34 23.64
CA HIS A 357 -6.38 -17.29 24.66
C HIS A 357 -7.35 -18.47 24.59
N GLN A 358 -6.99 -19.56 23.89
CA GLN A 358 -7.83 -20.73 23.59
C GLN A 358 -8.55 -21.38 24.80
N LYS A 359 -8.24 -20.98 25.99
CA LYS A 359 -8.84 -21.56 27.16
C LYS A 359 -10.17 -20.94 27.57
N ASP A 360 -10.49 -19.73 27.08
CA ASP A 360 -11.72 -19.07 27.50
C ASP A 360 -12.11 -17.91 26.55
N TYR A 361 -12.90 -18.25 25.53
CA TYR A 361 -13.45 -17.27 24.59
C TYR A 361 -14.32 -16.22 25.27
N GLU A 362 -15.05 -16.57 26.31
CA GLU A 362 -15.89 -15.61 27.06
C GLU A 362 -15.03 -14.61 27.84
N THR A 363 -13.94 -15.07 28.46
CA THR A 363 -12.99 -14.16 29.10
C THR A 363 -12.34 -13.22 28.10
N TYR A 364 -11.94 -13.73 26.96
CA TYR A 364 -11.39 -12.90 25.89
C TYR A 364 -12.37 -11.83 25.41
N LEU A 365 -13.63 -12.18 25.16
CA LEU A 365 -14.67 -11.21 24.79
C LEU A 365 -14.92 -10.18 25.90
N LYS A 366 -14.86 -10.58 27.16
CA LYS A 366 -14.98 -9.64 28.27
C LYS A 366 -13.79 -8.68 28.38
N GLU A 367 -12.59 -9.16 28.12
CA GLU A 367 -11.40 -8.31 28.07
C GLU A 367 -11.44 -7.36 26.90
N LEU A 368 -11.83 -7.85 25.73
CA LEU A 368 -12.03 -7.03 24.53
C LEU A 368 -13.12 -5.97 24.76
N SER A 369 -14.27 -6.34 25.34
CA SER A 369 -15.34 -5.40 25.68
C SER A 369 -14.87 -4.33 26.66
N LYS A 370 -14.15 -4.71 27.71
CA LYS A 370 -13.58 -3.74 28.68
C LYS A 370 -12.58 -2.79 28.05
N ALA A 371 -11.87 -3.24 27.06
CA ALA A 371 -10.91 -2.43 26.37
C ALA A 371 -11.58 -1.49 25.37
N ILE A 372 -12.60 -1.98 24.68
CA ILE A 372 -13.49 -1.13 23.86
C ILE A 372 -14.14 -0.06 24.73
N ASP A 373 -14.69 -0.45 25.90
CA ASP A 373 -15.27 0.50 26.85
C ASP A 373 -14.25 1.53 27.34
N ARG A 374 -13.00 1.14 27.55
CA ARG A 374 -11.91 2.07 27.93
C ARG A 374 -11.56 3.06 26.82
N THR A 375 -11.59 2.62 25.57
CA THR A 375 -11.29 3.49 24.42
C THR A 375 -12.48 4.35 24.02
N HIS A 376 -13.70 3.84 24.11
CA HIS A 376 -14.92 4.57 23.73
C HIS A 376 -15.48 5.45 24.85
N GLY A 377 -15.16 5.17 26.10
CA GLY A 377 -15.53 6.03 27.23
C GLY A 377 -14.99 7.46 27.16
N ASP A 378 -13.93 7.66 26.42
CA ASP A 378 -13.32 8.99 26.21
C ASP A 378 -13.92 9.78 25.02
N TYR A 379 -14.83 9.16 24.25
CA TYR A 379 -15.53 9.80 23.12
C TYR A 379 -16.93 10.32 23.45
N ASN A 380 -17.36 10.22 24.72
CA ASN A 380 -18.63 10.75 25.21
C ASN A 380 -18.50 12.17 25.80
#